data_1b15cc7b6a8035a487b938631556309d
#
_entry.id   1b15cc7b6a8035a487b938631556309d
#
_cell.length_a   1.000
_cell.length_b   1.000
_cell.length_c   1.000
_cell.angle_alpha   90.00
_cell.angle_beta   90.00
_cell.angle_gamma   90.00
#
_symmetry.space_group_name_H-M   'P 1'
#
loop_
_entity.id
_entity.type
_entity.pdbx_description
1 polymer ?
#
loop_
_entity_poly.entity_id
_entity_poly.type
_entity_poly.pdbx_seq_one_letter_code
_entity_poly.pdbx_strand_id
1 'polypeptide(L)'
;MKKIIIILTLFICMNSYSQQDSKSNYWQQHVDYKMNIDVDVTNFQYKGTQQLVYTNNSPDKLTRVFYHLYFNAFQPNSQMDVRSRNIQDPDRRVRDRISKLKPEEIGFIKVNSLTQDGKNVTFQIVGTILEVTLDKPINPGESSTLKMIFNAQVPKQIRRTGQTNKEGVALSMAQWYPKMAEYDFEGWHTPPYIAREFHGVWGDFDVTIHIDKNYTIGGTGYLQNPQEIGHGYEDKSKKLKKSKGEKLSWHFKAPNVHDFMWAADPDYNHDILKTANGIDLHFFYKKNLDEKYLKNWKDLQPKTAQLMSFFSESVGQYPYKQYSVIQGGDGGMEYAMSTLITGKRSFNSLFGVTSHEMAHTWFQFLLASNESKHPWMDEGFTSYISNIASNKILDKQLENPHLGSYNRYFKMISYRKEESLTTHADRYHLNSSYSTASYSMGSMFLSQLEYIIGKENVEKGLKKYFNDFSFKHPTPNDIKRSMEKVSGIHLDWYLNEWTQTTHTIDYSVRGFGNKKIILQRHGKMPMPIDVRVTYKDGSSEDFNIPLQMMRGNKPTRATILKDWSWTHPVYKFDVTKEVSSVEIDPSKLMADIYPADNKRN
;
A
#
# COMPACT_ATOMS: atom_id res chain seq x y z
N MET A 1 -14.65 52.28 43.66
CA MET A 1 -15.23 51.63 42.45
C MET A 1 -14.35 51.68 41.19
N LYS A 2 -13.53 52.73 40.94
CA LYS A 2 -12.67 52.83 39.73
C LYS A 2 -11.48 51.85 39.70
N LYS A 3 -10.96 51.33 40.83
CA LYS A 3 -9.83 50.37 40.86
C LYS A 3 -10.23 48.91 40.60
N ILE A 4 -11.48 48.54 40.85
CA ILE A 4 -12.00 47.17 40.58
C ILE A 4 -12.29 46.95 39.08
N ILE A 5 -12.70 48.02 38.36
CA ILE A 5 -12.99 47.96 36.93
C ILE A 5 -11.71 47.75 36.12
N ILE A 6 -10.56 48.33 36.53
CA ILE A 6 -9.28 48.17 35.83
C ILE A 6 -8.74 46.73 35.95
N ILE A 7 -8.95 46.07 37.08
CA ILE A 7 -8.52 44.67 37.29
C ILE A 7 -9.39 43.70 36.50
N LEU A 8 -10.69 43.95 36.36
CA LEU A 8 -11.58 43.14 35.54
C LEU A 8 -11.29 43.27 34.03
N THR A 9 -10.91 44.47 33.59
CA THR A 9 -10.55 44.70 32.17
C THR A 9 -9.21 44.04 31.79
N LEU A 10 -8.24 43.98 32.71
CA LEU A 10 -7.00 43.25 32.49
C LEU A 10 -7.20 41.72 32.47
N PHE A 11 -8.15 41.17 33.25
CA PHE A 11 -8.45 39.75 33.25
C PHE A 11 -9.21 39.30 31.96
N ILE A 12 -10.00 40.18 31.37
CA ILE A 12 -10.69 39.90 30.08
C ILE A 12 -9.71 39.96 28.92
N CYS A 13 -8.68 40.82 28.96
CA CYS A 13 -7.62 40.83 27.91
C CYS A 13 -6.64 39.64 27.99
N MET A 14 -6.50 38.97 29.13
CA MET A 14 -5.63 37.77 29.24
C MET A 14 -6.28 36.48 28.75
N ASN A 15 -7.63 36.44 28.62
CA ASN A 15 -8.32 35.27 28.08
C ASN A 15 -8.49 35.24 26.58
N SER A 16 -8.01 36.27 25.87
CA SER A 16 -8.11 36.35 24.39
C SER A 16 -6.85 35.89 23.64
N TYR A 17 -5.84 35.35 24.33
CA TYR A 17 -4.60 34.87 23.72
C TYR A 17 -4.36 33.37 23.91
N SER A 18 -5.42 32.56 23.88
CA SER A 18 -5.26 31.11 23.97
C SER A 18 -6.32 30.39 23.18
N GLN A 19 -6.27 30.55 21.90
CA GLN A 19 -6.65 29.56 20.89
C GLN A 19 -6.19 30.07 19.52
N GLN A 20 -4.89 30.13 19.34
CA GLN A 20 -4.35 29.92 18.01
C GLN A 20 -4.47 28.41 17.80
N ASP A 21 -5.53 27.98 17.11
CA ASP A 21 -5.55 26.68 16.47
C ASP A 21 -4.20 26.55 15.76
N SER A 22 -3.37 25.65 16.25
CA SER A 22 -2.21 25.21 15.50
C SER A 22 -2.77 24.51 14.26
N LYS A 23 -3.07 25.28 13.21
CA LYS A 23 -3.32 24.71 11.87
C LYS A 23 -2.15 23.80 11.63
N SER A 24 -2.42 22.52 11.47
CA SER A 24 -1.38 21.57 11.09
C SER A 24 -0.73 22.13 9.82
N ASN A 25 0.61 22.23 9.79
CA ASN A 25 1.33 22.66 8.60
C ASN A 25 1.25 21.62 7.48
N TYR A 26 0.39 20.61 7.60
CA TYR A 26 0.16 19.61 6.59
C TYR A 26 -0.67 20.20 5.45
N TRP A 27 -0.20 20.00 4.24
CA TRP A 27 -0.88 20.29 2.99
C TRP A 27 -0.66 19.13 2.02
N GLN A 28 -1.56 18.99 1.08
CA GLN A 28 -1.44 18.10 -0.07
C GLN A 28 -2.19 18.73 -1.24
N GLN A 29 -1.80 18.37 -2.44
CA GLN A 29 -2.45 18.86 -3.65
C GLN A 29 -3.84 18.23 -3.82
N HIS A 30 -4.66 18.84 -4.67
CA HIS A 30 -5.97 18.33 -5.02
C HIS A 30 -6.20 18.42 -6.52
N VAL A 31 -6.89 17.43 -7.09
CA VAL A 31 -7.24 17.36 -8.51
C VAL A 31 -8.69 16.97 -8.71
N ASP A 32 -9.37 17.64 -9.66
CA ASP A 32 -10.68 17.22 -10.16
C ASP A 32 -10.53 16.80 -11.63
N TYR A 33 -10.70 15.52 -11.90
CA TYR A 33 -10.67 14.96 -13.25
C TYR A 33 -12.06 14.86 -13.85
N LYS A 34 -12.21 15.37 -15.08
CA LYS A 34 -13.32 15.03 -15.96
C LYS A 34 -12.78 14.47 -17.26
N MET A 35 -13.05 13.19 -17.52
CA MET A 35 -12.53 12.49 -18.69
C MET A 35 -13.66 11.90 -19.54
N ASN A 36 -13.48 11.99 -20.85
CA ASN A 36 -14.36 11.35 -21.83
C ASN A 36 -13.50 10.54 -22.80
N ILE A 37 -13.77 9.23 -22.87
CA ILE A 37 -12.91 8.25 -23.54
C ILE A 37 -13.72 7.47 -24.56
N ASP A 38 -13.26 7.46 -25.81
CA ASP A 38 -13.86 6.68 -26.90
C ASP A 38 -12.97 5.51 -27.28
N VAL A 39 -13.38 4.29 -26.94
CA VAL A 39 -12.59 3.07 -27.07
C VAL A 39 -12.91 2.35 -28.38
N ASP A 40 -11.88 2.03 -29.15
CA ASP A 40 -11.91 1.11 -30.29
C ASP A 40 -11.39 -0.27 -29.81
N VAL A 41 -12.32 -1.19 -29.60
CA VAL A 41 -11.99 -2.55 -29.12
C VAL A 41 -11.42 -3.45 -30.23
N THR A 42 -11.48 -3.03 -31.49
CA THR A 42 -10.91 -3.78 -32.63
C THR A 42 -9.41 -3.54 -32.74
N ASN A 43 -8.99 -2.29 -32.61
CA ASN A 43 -7.59 -1.88 -32.73
C ASN A 43 -6.92 -1.67 -31.36
N PHE A 44 -7.65 -1.83 -30.26
CA PHE A 44 -7.18 -1.59 -28.88
C PHE A 44 -6.58 -0.18 -28.72
N GLN A 45 -7.26 0.80 -29.29
CA GLN A 45 -6.91 2.21 -29.21
C GLN A 45 -8.05 3.01 -28.60
N TYR A 46 -7.75 4.19 -28.11
CA TYR A 46 -8.79 5.12 -27.66
C TYR A 46 -8.35 6.58 -27.84
N LYS A 47 -9.36 7.44 -27.96
CA LYS A 47 -9.22 8.89 -27.93
C LYS A 47 -9.76 9.38 -26.59
N GLY A 48 -9.03 10.28 -25.96
CA GLY A 48 -9.42 10.85 -24.69
C GLY A 48 -9.43 12.37 -24.71
N THR A 49 -10.41 12.94 -24.03
CA THR A 49 -10.36 14.32 -23.56
C THR A 49 -10.28 14.30 -22.05
N GLN A 50 -9.40 15.12 -21.50
CA GLN A 50 -9.21 15.28 -20.07
C GLN A 50 -9.31 16.77 -19.72
N GLN A 51 -10.17 17.11 -18.80
CA GLN A 51 -10.15 18.37 -18.08
C GLN A 51 -9.74 18.07 -16.66
N LEU A 52 -8.67 18.70 -16.21
CA LEU A 52 -8.14 18.60 -14.87
C LEU A 52 -8.15 19.98 -14.23
N VAL A 53 -8.81 20.12 -13.10
CA VAL A 53 -8.64 21.29 -12.22
C VAL A 53 -7.59 20.93 -11.18
N TYR A 54 -6.47 21.62 -11.20
CA TYR A 54 -5.37 21.43 -10.23
C TYR A 54 -5.40 22.54 -9.22
N THR A 55 -5.49 22.22 -7.94
CA THR A 55 -5.43 23.16 -6.82
C THR A 55 -4.10 23.07 -6.11
N ASN A 56 -3.34 24.15 -6.12
CA ASN A 56 -2.05 24.25 -5.45
C ASN A 56 -2.23 24.63 -3.97
N ASN A 57 -2.25 23.64 -3.11
CA ASN A 57 -2.33 23.83 -1.65
C ASN A 57 -0.96 23.99 -0.98
N SER A 58 0.14 23.94 -1.76
CA SER A 58 1.50 24.14 -1.24
C SER A 58 1.78 25.61 -0.95
N PRO A 59 2.81 25.92 -0.15
CA PRO A 59 3.32 27.29 0.02
C PRO A 59 4.08 27.81 -1.21
N ASP A 60 4.31 26.97 -2.22
CA ASP A 60 5.18 27.26 -3.34
C ASP A 60 4.41 27.76 -4.56
N LYS A 61 5.04 28.63 -5.35
CA LYS A 61 4.57 29.07 -6.65
C LYS A 61 4.99 28.05 -7.71
N LEU A 62 4.03 27.40 -8.37
CA LEU A 62 4.30 26.40 -9.38
C LEU A 62 4.34 27.01 -10.78
N THR A 63 5.46 26.88 -11.47
CA THR A 63 5.68 27.35 -12.86
C THR A 63 5.65 26.22 -13.88
N ARG A 64 5.67 24.97 -13.40
CA ARG A 64 5.63 23.73 -14.19
C ARG A 64 4.73 22.73 -13.50
N VAL A 65 4.16 21.82 -14.28
CA VAL A 65 3.48 20.62 -13.79
C VAL A 65 3.95 19.41 -14.60
N PHE A 66 3.73 18.22 -14.05
CA PHE A 66 4.17 16.97 -14.66
C PHE A 66 3.05 15.96 -14.68
N TYR A 67 3.03 15.12 -15.73
CA TYR A 67 2.13 13.97 -15.80
C TYR A 67 2.92 12.69 -16.06
N HIS A 68 2.42 11.59 -15.54
CA HIS A 68 2.87 10.26 -15.90
C HIS A 68 2.11 9.75 -17.13
N LEU A 69 2.83 9.24 -18.11
CA LEU A 69 2.33 8.57 -19.31
C LEU A 69 2.78 7.11 -19.26
N TYR A 70 2.19 6.33 -18.37
CA TYR A 70 2.69 4.99 -18.00
C TYR A 70 2.75 4.00 -19.16
N PHE A 71 1.83 4.07 -20.14
CA PHE A 71 1.85 3.19 -21.32
C PHE A 71 3.12 3.31 -22.14
N ASN A 72 3.82 4.46 -22.10
CA ASN A 72 5.08 4.66 -22.83
C ASN A 72 6.22 3.76 -22.33
N ALA A 73 6.08 3.13 -21.17
CA ALA A 73 7.02 2.12 -20.69
C ALA A 73 6.99 0.82 -21.50
N PHE A 74 5.88 0.53 -22.21
CA PHE A 74 5.70 -0.69 -23.00
C PHE A 74 6.11 -0.48 -24.46
N GLN A 75 7.32 0.05 -24.63
CA GLN A 75 7.94 0.25 -25.96
C GLN A 75 9.35 -0.33 -25.96
N PRO A 76 9.81 -0.94 -27.06
CA PRO A 76 11.19 -1.37 -27.21
C PRO A 76 12.17 -0.25 -26.87
N ASN A 77 13.20 -0.57 -26.09
CA ASN A 77 14.22 0.35 -25.57
C ASN A 77 13.71 1.39 -24.56
N SER A 78 12.50 1.26 -24.02
CA SER A 78 12.08 2.02 -22.83
C SER A 78 12.97 1.68 -21.63
N GLN A 79 12.97 2.54 -20.59
CA GLN A 79 13.73 2.25 -19.38
C GLN A 79 13.29 0.94 -18.71
N MET A 80 11.99 0.61 -18.74
CA MET A 80 11.47 -0.67 -18.24
C MET A 80 12.03 -1.84 -19.05
N ASP A 81 12.04 -1.77 -20.36
CA ASP A 81 12.59 -2.81 -21.23
C ASP A 81 14.09 -3.02 -20.99
N VAL A 82 14.87 -1.93 -21.00
CA VAL A 82 16.32 -1.99 -20.78
C VAL A 82 16.64 -2.58 -19.41
N ARG A 83 15.98 -2.10 -18.34
CA ARG A 83 16.21 -2.64 -16.99
C ARG A 83 15.85 -4.13 -16.91
N SER A 84 14.70 -4.52 -17.49
CA SER A 84 14.23 -5.91 -17.42
C SER A 84 15.15 -6.90 -18.12
N ARG A 85 15.89 -6.46 -19.16
CA ARG A 85 16.89 -7.28 -19.85
C ARG A 85 18.26 -7.32 -19.17
N ASN A 86 18.56 -6.32 -18.32
CA ASN A 86 19.90 -6.17 -17.73
C ASN A 86 19.97 -6.52 -16.24
N ILE A 87 18.84 -6.61 -15.53
CA ILE A 87 18.86 -7.02 -14.13
C ILE A 87 19.19 -8.52 -14.01
N GLN A 88 19.96 -8.89 -13.01
CA GLN A 88 20.47 -10.24 -12.82
C GLN A 88 19.38 -11.30 -12.62
N ASP A 89 18.28 -10.96 -11.95
CA ASP A 89 17.13 -11.82 -11.68
C ASP A 89 15.83 -11.24 -12.30
N PRO A 90 15.67 -11.24 -13.64
CA PRO A 90 14.59 -10.54 -14.31
C PRO A 90 13.21 -11.09 -13.92
N ASP A 91 12.23 -10.18 -13.75
CA ASP A 91 10.83 -10.57 -13.54
C ASP A 91 10.36 -11.46 -14.71
N ARG A 92 9.91 -12.68 -14.37
CA ARG A 92 9.47 -13.70 -15.35
C ARG A 92 8.31 -13.23 -16.22
N ARG A 93 7.54 -12.23 -15.77
CA ARG A 93 6.42 -11.63 -16.51
C ARG A 93 6.90 -10.68 -17.59
N VAL A 94 8.05 -10.04 -17.40
CA VAL A 94 8.60 -9.02 -18.31
C VAL A 94 9.77 -9.57 -19.14
N ARG A 95 10.90 -9.87 -18.54
CA ARG A 95 12.13 -10.30 -19.23
C ARG A 95 12.41 -9.44 -20.47
N ASP A 96 12.51 -10.06 -21.66
CA ASP A 96 12.73 -9.44 -22.96
C ASP A 96 11.45 -9.25 -23.79
N ARG A 97 10.26 -9.40 -23.17
CA ARG A 97 8.97 -9.36 -23.89
C ARG A 97 8.68 -8.00 -24.49
N ILE A 98 9.05 -6.90 -23.81
CA ILE A 98 8.80 -5.55 -24.31
C ILE A 98 9.60 -5.29 -25.58
N SER A 99 10.87 -5.71 -25.65
CA SER A 99 11.71 -5.55 -26.84
C SER A 99 11.18 -6.29 -28.08
N LYS A 100 10.26 -7.24 -27.91
CA LYS A 100 9.67 -8.09 -28.96
C LYS A 100 8.26 -7.65 -29.38
N LEU A 101 7.73 -6.58 -28.77
CA LEU A 101 6.41 -6.06 -29.12
C LEU A 101 6.41 -5.52 -30.55
N LYS A 102 5.36 -5.86 -31.31
CA LYS A 102 5.11 -5.31 -32.63
C LYS A 102 4.48 -3.92 -32.54
N PRO A 103 4.44 -3.13 -33.62
CA PRO A 103 3.85 -1.79 -33.61
C PRO A 103 2.41 -1.75 -33.07
N GLU A 104 1.58 -2.75 -33.34
CA GLU A 104 0.21 -2.87 -32.84
C GLU A 104 0.11 -3.39 -31.41
N GLU A 105 1.21 -3.85 -30.82
CA GLU A 105 1.29 -4.40 -29.46
C GLU A 105 1.96 -3.45 -28.47
N ILE A 106 2.64 -2.38 -28.93
CA ILE A 106 3.27 -1.40 -28.04
C ILE A 106 2.22 -0.55 -27.32
N GLY A 107 2.60 -0.01 -26.17
CA GLY A 107 1.79 0.97 -25.46
C GLY A 107 2.26 2.40 -25.72
N PHE A 108 1.34 3.33 -25.89
CA PHE A 108 1.66 4.75 -25.88
C PHE A 108 0.47 5.61 -25.44
N ILE A 109 0.77 6.77 -24.88
CA ILE A 109 -0.14 7.90 -24.73
C ILE A 109 0.51 9.08 -25.44
N LYS A 110 -0.15 9.59 -26.48
CA LYS A 110 0.30 10.72 -27.29
C LYS A 110 -0.59 11.92 -27.01
N VAL A 111 0.00 12.97 -26.48
CA VAL A 111 -0.68 14.25 -26.23
C VAL A 111 -0.75 15.03 -27.53
N ASN A 112 -1.97 15.38 -27.96
CA ASN A 112 -2.21 16.12 -29.21
C ASN A 112 -2.32 17.63 -28.96
N SER A 113 -2.92 18.02 -27.84
CA SER A 113 -3.01 19.41 -27.40
C SER A 113 -3.12 19.51 -25.89
N LEU A 114 -2.60 20.58 -25.33
CA LEU A 114 -2.70 20.90 -23.91
C LEU A 114 -2.83 22.41 -23.74
N THR A 115 -3.83 22.81 -22.94
CA THR A 115 -4.06 24.22 -22.62
C THR A 115 -4.15 24.42 -21.11
N GLN A 116 -3.73 25.58 -20.63
CA GLN A 116 -3.97 26.09 -19.30
C GLN A 116 -4.95 27.27 -19.39
N ASP A 117 -6.11 27.18 -18.72
CA ASP A 117 -7.14 28.23 -18.69
C ASP A 117 -7.52 28.74 -20.10
N GLY A 118 -7.53 27.81 -21.07
CA GLY A 118 -7.87 28.07 -22.48
C GLY A 118 -6.69 28.52 -23.36
N LYS A 119 -5.51 28.74 -22.82
CA LYS A 119 -4.29 29.09 -23.58
C LYS A 119 -3.40 27.88 -23.80
N ASN A 120 -2.84 27.76 -25.00
CA ASN A 120 -1.85 26.71 -25.30
C ASN A 120 -0.62 26.83 -24.42
N VAL A 121 -0.12 25.70 -23.92
CA VAL A 121 1.11 25.62 -23.16
C VAL A 121 2.15 24.79 -23.90
N THR A 122 3.43 25.02 -23.61
CA THR A 122 4.52 24.21 -24.14
C THR A 122 4.73 22.98 -23.28
N PHE A 123 4.99 21.84 -23.91
CA PHE A 123 5.28 20.60 -23.22
C PHE A 123 6.28 19.75 -24.00
N GLN A 124 6.93 18.84 -23.28
CA GLN A 124 7.78 17.79 -23.86
C GLN A 124 7.55 16.45 -23.17
N ILE A 125 7.77 15.37 -23.90
CA ILE A 125 7.68 14.01 -23.35
C ILE A 125 9.09 13.45 -23.19
N VAL A 126 9.44 13.07 -21.96
CA VAL A 126 10.71 12.44 -21.60
C VAL A 126 10.43 11.05 -21.06
N GLY A 127 10.49 10.04 -21.93
CA GLY A 127 10.13 8.67 -21.57
C GLY A 127 8.65 8.55 -21.15
N THR A 128 8.41 8.27 -19.89
CA THR A 128 7.07 8.15 -19.29
C THR A 128 6.59 9.43 -18.59
N ILE A 129 7.32 10.53 -18.71
CA ILE A 129 6.97 11.80 -18.06
C ILE A 129 6.64 12.84 -19.12
N LEU A 130 5.51 13.52 -18.95
CA LEU A 130 5.15 14.72 -19.68
C LEU A 130 5.49 15.93 -18.81
N GLU A 131 6.38 16.76 -19.28
CA GLU A 131 6.79 18.02 -18.64
C GLU A 131 6.04 19.18 -19.29
N VAL A 132 5.34 19.99 -18.48
CA VAL A 132 4.52 21.13 -18.94
C VAL A 132 5.04 22.41 -18.34
N THR A 133 5.35 23.39 -19.19
CA THR A 133 5.64 24.77 -18.75
C THR A 133 4.32 25.56 -18.77
N LEU A 134 3.91 26.08 -17.64
CA LEU A 134 2.65 26.81 -17.48
C LEU A 134 2.72 28.19 -18.15
N ASP A 135 1.62 28.64 -18.77
CA ASP A 135 1.47 30.04 -19.28
C ASP A 135 1.48 31.03 -18.12
N LYS A 136 0.79 30.68 -17.04
CA LYS A 136 0.78 31.42 -15.78
C LYS A 136 1.12 30.49 -14.63
N PRO A 137 1.99 30.95 -13.70
CA PRO A 137 2.22 30.20 -12.47
C PRO A 137 0.92 30.00 -11.68
N ILE A 138 0.83 28.86 -10.99
CA ILE A 138 -0.23 28.62 -10.02
C ILE A 138 0.31 28.99 -8.64
N ASN A 139 -0.19 30.08 -8.06
CA ASN A 139 0.25 30.53 -6.74
C ASN A 139 -0.36 29.67 -5.61
N PRO A 140 0.17 29.76 -4.39
CA PRO A 140 -0.40 29.11 -3.21
C PRO A 140 -1.91 29.42 -3.06
N GLY A 141 -2.71 28.37 -2.89
CA GLY A 141 -4.17 28.45 -2.75
C GLY A 141 -4.95 28.70 -4.05
N GLU A 142 -4.27 28.84 -5.20
CA GLU A 142 -4.93 29.01 -6.48
C GLU A 142 -5.20 27.68 -7.19
N SER A 143 -6.17 27.67 -8.08
CA SER A 143 -6.47 26.55 -8.97
C SER A 143 -6.32 26.98 -10.43
N SER A 144 -5.99 26.01 -11.29
CA SER A 144 -5.89 26.22 -12.74
C SER A 144 -6.48 25.04 -13.49
N THR A 145 -7.14 25.29 -14.61
CA THR A 145 -7.75 24.25 -15.44
C THR A 145 -6.82 23.87 -16.58
N LEU A 146 -6.40 22.62 -16.59
CA LEU A 146 -5.61 22.01 -17.65
C LEU A 146 -6.52 21.16 -18.53
N LYS A 147 -6.60 21.43 -19.85
CA LYS A 147 -7.38 20.62 -20.80
C LYS A 147 -6.46 19.95 -21.80
N MET A 148 -6.63 18.65 -21.95
CA MET A 148 -5.80 17.81 -22.81
C MET A 148 -6.66 17.00 -23.78
N ILE A 149 -6.17 16.87 -25.02
CA ILE A 149 -6.65 15.88 -26.00
C ILE A 149 -5.51 14.92 -26.25
N PHE A 150 -5.78 13.63 -26.18
CA PHE A 150 -4.76 12.61 -26.38
C PHE A 150 -5.32 11.38 -27.10
N ASN A 151 -4.41 10.64 -27.73
CA ASN A 151 -4.67 9.32 -28.28
C ASN A 151 -3.78 8.32 -27.56
N ALA A 152 -4.28 7.10 -27.39
CA ALA A 152 -3.51 6.04 -26.75
C ALA A 152 -3.72 4.70 -27.43
N GLN A 153 -2.71 3.85 -27.34
CA GLN A 153 -2.77 2.44 -27.72
C GLN A 153 -2.52 1.58 -26.49
N VAL A 154 -3.43 0.63 -26.27
CA VAL A 154 -3.34 -0.32 -25.16
C VAL A 154 -2.26 -1.34 -25.46
N PRO A 155 -1.21 -1.49 -24.65
CA PRO A 155 -0.17 -2.47 -24.90
C PRO A 155 -0.70 -3.89 -24.79
N LYS A 156 -0.09 -4.84 -25.50
CA LYS A 156 -0.25 -6.25 -25.15
C LYS A 156 0.15 -6.47 -23.69
N GLN A 157 -0.67 -7.15 -22.94
CA GLN A 157 -0.43 -7.24 -21.50
C GLN A 157 0.88 -7.95 -21.15
N ILE A 158 1.75 -7.22 -20.48
CA ILE A 158 3.01 -7.69 -19.91
C ILE A 158 2.99 -7.50 -18.39
N ARG A 159 2.59 -6.31 -17.94
CA ARG A 159 2.34 -5.98 -16.55
C ARG A 159 0.85 -5.66 -16.36
N ARG A 160 0.45 -4.98 -15.35
CA ARG A 160 -0.90 -4.65 -14.85
C ARG A 160 -1.91 -4.24 -15.92
N THR A 161 -1.45 -3.44 -16.89
CA THR A 161 -2.27 -2.94 -17.99
C THR A 161 -2.07 -3.73 -19.26
N GLY A 162 -3.09 -3.79 -20.08
CA GLY A 162 -2.95 -4.35 -21.43
C GLY A 162 -4.21 -4.97 -21.99
N GLN A 163 -4.09 -5.29 -23.27
CA GLN A 163 -5.08 -6.02 -24.04
C GLN A 163 -4.76 -7.51 -24.06
N THR A 164 -5.80 -8.34 -24.20
CA THR A 164 -5.73 -9.77 -24.51
C THR A 164 -4.71 -10.54 -23.67
N ASN A 165 -5.04 -10.74 -22.42
CA ASN A 165 -4.15 -11.40 -21.47
C ASN A 165 -4.30 -12.93 -21.43
N LYS A 166 -3.45 -13.61 -20.65
CA LYS A 166 -3.47 -15.07 -20.49
C LYS A 166 -4.71 -15.61 -19.79
N GLU A 167 -5.44 -14.79 -19.06
CA GLU A 167 -6.71 -15.12 -18.41
C GLU A 167 -7.88 -15.06 -19.42
N GLY A 168 -7.67 -14.47 -20.59
CA GLY A 168 -8.67 -14.28 -21.64
C GLY A 168 -9.47 -12.99 -21.47
N VAL A 169 -9.04 -12.07 -20.62
CA VAL A 169 -9.68 -10.77 -20.44
C VAL A 169 -9.24 -9.81 -21.53
N ALA A 170 -10.19 -9.15 -22.17
CA ALA A 170 -9.94 -8.31 -23.34
C ALA A 170 -9.15 -7.03 -22.98
N LEU A 171 -9.56 -6.32 -21.92
CA LEU A 171 -8.96 -5.05 -21.50
C LEU A 171 -8.77 -5.00 -19.97
N SER A 172 -7.53 -4.81 -19.55
CA SER A 172 -7.16 -4.41 -18.18
C SER A 172 -6.58 -3.00 -18.25
N MET A 173 -7.31 -2.01 -17.78
CA MET A 173 -7.01 -0.59 -17.97
C MET A 173 -6.53 0.03 -16.67
N ALA A 174 -5.30 -0.32 -16.30
CA ALA A 174 -4.55 0.28 -15.20
C ALA A 174 -3.60 1.35 -15.76
N GLN A 175 -3.38 2.46 -15.02
CA GLN A 175 -2.46 3.52 -15.43
C GLN A 175 -2.65 4.01 -16.89
N TRP A 176 -3.88 4.12 -17.32
CA TRP A 176 -4.28 4.26 -18.72
C TRP A 176 -4.44 5.71 -19.18
N TYR A 177 -4.46 6.68 -18.28
CA TYR A 177 -4.67 8.10 -18.58
C TYR A 177 -3.44 8.94 -18.22
N PRO A 178 -3.26 10.15 -18.80
CA PRO A 178 -2.26 11.10 -18.33
C PRO A 178 -2.54 11.48 -16.88
N LYS A 179 -1.75 10.94 -15.95
CA LYS A 179 -1.94 11.09 -14.50
C LYS A 179 -1.05 12.20 -13.97
N MET A 180 -1.64 13.22 -13.33
CA MET A 180 -0.88 14.30 -12.67
C MET A 180 0.08 13.71 -11.64
N ALA A 181 1.33 14.13 -11.68
CA ALA A 181 2.33 13.76 -10.68
C ALA A 181 2.04 14.46 -9.35
N GLU A 182 2.34 13.80 -8.23
CA GLU A 182 2.23 14.40 -6.90
C GLU A 182 3.33 15.46 -6.69
N TYR A 183 2.97 16.53 -6.00
CA TYR A 183 3.87 17.55 -5.48
C TYR A 183 3.63 17.71 -3.98
N ASP A 184 4.63 17.37 -3.19
CA ASP A 184 4.57 17.47 -1.74
C ASP A 184 5.78 18.24 -1.17
N PHE A 185 6.03 18.11 0.14
CA PHE A 185 7.15 18.79 0.81
C PHE A 185 8.54 18.36 0.31
N GLU A 186 8.64 17.27 -0.43
CA GLU A 186 9.87 16.83 -1.11
C GLU A 186 9.96 17.31 -2.56
N GLY A 187 8.93 18.03 -3.06
CA GLY A 187 8.83 18.50 -4.45
C GLY A 187 8.05 17.56 -5.36
N TRP A 188 8.30 17.62 -6.68
CA TRP A 188 7.63 16.80 -7.67
C TRP A 188 8.11 15.34 -7.65
N HIS A 189 7.17 14.41 -7.59
CA HIS A 189 7.44 12.99 -7.72
C HIS A 189 7.30 12.55 -9.19
N THR A 190 8.40 12.62 -9.92
CA THR A 190 8.45 12.30 -11.36
C THR A 190 9.42 11.17 -11.71
N PRO A 191 9.51 10.07 -10.93
CA PRO A 191 10.31 8.95 -11.36
C PRO A 191 9.71 8.35 -12.63
N PRO A 192 10.55 7.97 -13.63
CA PRO A 192 10.05 7.25 -14.80
C PRO A 192 9.48 5.90 -14.37
N TYR A 193 8.45 5.42 -15.09
CA TYR A 193 7.90 4.11 -14.80
C TYR A 193 8.84 3.00 -15.32
N ILE A 194 9.47 2.31 -14.40
CA ILE A 194 10.47 1.27 -14.70
C ILE A 194 9.96 -0.11 -14.34
N ALA A 195 9.39 -0.31 -13.15
CA ALA A 195 8.97 -1.65 -12.76
C ALA A 195 7.91 -1.71 -11.65
N ARG A 196 7.74 -0.67 -10.84
CA ARG A 196 7.10 -0.77 -9.53
C ARG A 196 5.80 0.03 -9.40
N GLU A 197 5.53 0.50 -8.21
CA GLU A 197 4.25 1.02 -7.76
C GLU A 197 4.08 2.51 -8.09
N PHE A 198 2.98 3.10 -7.66
CA PHE A 198 2.49 4.39 -8.10
C PHE A 198 2.24 5.32 -6.92
N HIS A 199 2.35 6.62 -7.17
CA HIS A 199 2.01 7.66 -6.23
C HIS A 199 1.17 8.72 -6.95
N GLY A 200 0.09 9.21 -6.35
CA GLY A 200 -0.84 10.09 -7.05
C GLY A 200 -1.56 11.07 -6.16
N VAL A 201 -2.05 12.13 -6.78
CA VAL A 201 -2.76 13.24 -6.16
C VAL A 201 -4.18 12.84 -5.80
N TRP A 202 -4.62 13.16 -4.59
CA TRP A 202 -6.00 12.99 -4.14
C TRP A 202 -6.96 13.90 -4.90
N GLY A 203 -8.13 13.35 -5.25
CA GLY A 203 -9.15 14.14 -5.92
C GLY A 203 -10.40 13.38 -6.34
N ASP A 204 -11.22 14.04 -7.13
CA ASP A 204 -12.48 13.51 -7.63
C ASP A 204 -12.37 13.15 -9.10
N PHE A 205 -12.95 12.02 -9.48
CA PHE A 205 -12.94 11.53 -10.86
C PHE A 205 -14.36 11.42 -11.41
N ASP A 206 -14.62 12.10 -12.53
CA ASP A 206 -15.83 12.02 -13.35
C ASP A 206 -15.42 11.46 -14.72
N VAL A 207 -15.69 10.18 -14.96
CA VAL A 207 -15.14 9.42 -16.11
C VAL A 207 -16.28 8.83 -16.92
N THR A 208 -16.34 9.18 -18.22
CA THR A 208 -17.27 8.58 -19.18
C THR A 208 -16.47 7.74 -20.20
N ILE A 209 -16.83 6.47 -20.33
CA ILE A 209 -16.19 5.50 -21.24
C ILE A 209 -17.21 5.04 -22.26
N HIS A 210 -16.97 5.35 -23.54
CA HIS A 210 -17.76 4.86 -24.67
C HIS A 210 -17.08 3.61 -25.24
N ILE A 211 -17.72 2.48 -25.10
CA ILE A 211 -17.20 1.19 -25.52
C ILE A 211 -18.32 0.35 -26.17
N ASP A 212 -17.95 -0.63 -27.01
CA ASP A 212 -18.89 -1.57 -27.63
C ASP A 212 -19.89 -2.11 -26.59
N LYS A 213 -21.16 -2.14 -27.00
CA LYS A 213 -22.31 -2.48 -26.13
C LYS A 213 -22.26 -3.87 -25.51
N ASN A 214 -21.44 -4.78 -26.06
CA ASN A 214 -21.29 -6.14 -25.53
C ASN A 214 -20.32 -6.21 -24.34
N TYR A 215 -19.50 -5.17 -24.12
CA TYR A 215 -18.51 -5.17 -23.03
C TYR A 215 -19.12 -4.79 -21.70
N THR A 216 -18.79 -5.57 -20.68
CA THR A 216 -19.10 -5.28 -19.28
C THR A 216 -17.88 -4.64 -18.63
N ILE A 217 -18.05 -3.46 -17.98
CA ILE A 217 -16.99 -2.77 -17.27
C ILE A 217 -17.14 -3.00 -15.75
N GLY A 218 -16.04 -3.35 -15.10
CA GLY A 218 -15.85 -3.25 -13.66
C GLY A 218 -14.68 -2.31 -13.35
N GLY A 219 -14.73 -1.55 -12.25
CA GLY A 219 -13.65 -0.62 -11.92
C GLY A 219 -13.90 0.26 -10.70
N THR A 220 -13.14 1.32 -10.64
CA THR A 220 -13.19 2.37 -9.63
C THR A 220 -14.47 3.20 -9.74
N GLY A 221 -15.05 3.56 -8.59
CA GLY A 221 -16.16 4.52 -8.51
C GLY A 221 -17.55 3.91 -8.64
N TYR A 222 -18.53 4.80 -8.70
CA TYR A 222 -19.96 4.47 -8.74
C TYR A 222 -20.51 4.72 -10.14
N LEU A 223 -21.12 3.71 -10.76
CA LEU A 223 -21.82 3.88 -12.03
C LEU A 223 -23.07 4.77 -11.84
N GLN A 224 -23.14 5.86 -12.60
CA GLN A 224 -24.19 6.89 -12.46
C GLN A 224 -25.44 6.59 -13.28
N ASN A 225 -25.32 5.77 -14.32
CA ASN A 225 -26.40 5.49 -15.27
C ASN A 225 -26.71 3.99 -15.44
N PRO A 226 -26.91 3.22 -14.36
CA PRO A 226 -27.08 1.76 -14.41
C PRO A 226 -28.27 1.32 -15.27
N GLN A 227 -29.35 2.11 -15.33
CA GLN A 227 -30.54 1.77 -16.15
C GLN A 227 -30.35 1.99 -17.67
N GLU A 228 -29.28 2.68 -18.07
CA GLU A 228 -28.89 2.84 -19.48
C GLU A 228 -27.89 1.78 -19.91
N ILE A 229 -27.16 1.23 -18.95
CA ILE A 229 -26.09 0.25 -19.14
C ILE A 229 -26.63 -1.18 -19.09
N GLY A 230 -27.36 -1.55 -18.04
CA GLY A 230 -27.67 -2.96 -17.78
C GLY A 230 -26.45 -3.71 -17.23
N HIS A 231 -26.11 -4.85 -17.84
CA HIS A 231 -24.94 -5.67 -17.50
C HIS A 231 -24.83 -6.08 -16.02
N GLY A 232 -25.99 -6.20 -15.35
CA GLY A 232 -26.09 -6.59 -13.94
C GLY A 232 -25.98 -5.44 -12.95
N TYR A 233 -25.83 -4.21 -13.40
CA TYR A 233 -25.86 -3.01 -12.55
C TYR A 233 -27.26 -2.42 -12.34
N GLU A 234 -28.18 -2.77 -13.25
CA GLU A 234 -29.51 -2.21 -13.26
C GLU A 234 -30.36 -2.61 -12.06
N ASP A 235 -31.20 -1.72 -11.62
CA ASP A 235 -32.31 -2.03 -10.74
C ASP A 235 -33.35 -2.84 -11.53
N LYS A 236 -33.46 -4.13 -11.27
CA LYS A 236 -34.35 -5.08 -11.96
C LYS A 236 -35.84 -4.73 -11.82
N SER A 237 -36.20 -3.88 -10.84
CA SER A 237 -37.56 -3.37 -10.69
C SER A 237 -37.92 -2.28 -11.70
N LYS A 238 -36.92 -1.70 -12.38
CA LYS A 238 -37.06 -0.61 -13.34
C LYS A 238 -36.77 -1.08 -14.77
N LYS A 239 -37.42 -0.45 -15.74
CA LYS A 239 -37.20 -0.74 -17.15
C LYS A 239 -35.84 -0.22 -17.62
N LEU A 240 -35.09 -1.05 -18.32
CA LEU A 240 -33.88 -0.64 -19.01
C LEU A 240 -34.18 0.37 -20.12
N LYS A 241 -33.34 1.40 -20.23
CA LYS A 241 -33.36 2.34 -21.33
C LYS A 241 -32.47 1.78 -22.46
N LYS A 242 -33.08 1.26 -23.52
CA LYS A 242 -32.34 0.72 -24.66
C LYS A 242 -31.54 1.81 -25.39
N SER A 243 -30.22 1.65 -25.44
CA SER A 243 -29.38 2.43 -26.35
C SER A 243 -29.65 2.02 -27.81
N LYS A 244 -29.69 3.02 -28.71
CA LYS A 244 -29.83 2.79 -30.17
C LYS A 244 -28.48 2.64 -30.88
N GLY A 245 -27.36 2.95 -30.19
CA GLY A 245 -26.01 2.90 -30.75
C GLY A 245 -25.31 1.54 -30.60
N GLU A 246 -24.15 1.41 -31.25
CA GLU A 246 -23.26 0.24 -31.11
C GLU A 246 -22.40 0.32 -29.85
N LYS A 247 -22.26 1.49 -29.26
CA LYS A 247 -21.54 1.72 -27.99
C LYS A 247 -22.49 2.09 -26.86
N LEU A 248 -22.11 1.70 -25.62
CA LEU A 248 -22.68 2.22 -24.38
C LEU A 248 -21.75 3.26 -23.79
N SER A 249 -22.33 4.24 -23.09
CA SER A 249 -21.60 5.31 -22.41
C SER A 249 -21.65 5.06 -20.91
N TRP A 250 -20.59 4.46 -20.38
CA TRP A 250 -20.44 4.14 -18.97
C TRP A 250 -19.96 5.37 -18.20
N HIS A 251 -20.78 5.94 -17.33
CA HIS A 251 -20.47 7.13 -16.56
C HIS A 251 -20.20 6.79 -15.10
N PHE A 252 -18.95 6.94 -14.67
CA PHE A 252 -18.50 6.67 -13.30
C PHE A 252 -18.13 7.95 -12.57
N LYS A 253 -18.41 8.00 -11.27
CA LYS A 253 -17.88 9.00 -10.34
C LYS A 253 -17.16 8.32 -9.20
N ALA A 254 -15.92 8.74 -8.92
CA ALA A 254 -15.13 8.25 -7.83
C ALA A 254 -14.65 9.43 -6.98
N PRO A 255 -15.31 9.69 -5.82
CA PRO A 255 -14.95 10.80 -4.96
C PRO A 255 -13.75 10.44 -4.09
N ASN A 256 -12.85 11.42 -3.91
CA ASN A 256 -11.71 11.37 -3.00
C ASN A 256 -10.88 10.09 -3.13
N VAL A 257 -10.31 9.88 -4.32
CA VAL A 257 -9.38 8.78 -4.64
C VAL A 257 -8.14 9.38 -5.34
N HIS A 258 -7.05 8.62 -5.42
CA HIS A 258 -5.83 9.10 -6.10
C HIS A 258 -5.46 8.27 -7.34
N ASP A 259 -6.36 7.40 -7.79
CA ASP A 259 -6.27 6.68 -9.06
C ASP A 259 -7.65 6.22 -9.54
N PHE A 260 -7.74 5.89 -10.84
CA PHE A 260 -8.95 5.35 -11.46
C PHE A 260 -8.58 4.20 -12.41
N MET A 261 -9.00 2.98 -12.08
CA MET A 261 -8.79 1.78 -12.88
C MET A 261 -10.13 1.21 -13.36
N TRP A 262 -10.12 0.56 -14.52
CA TRP A 262 -11.22 -0.24 -15.00
C TRP A 262 -10.73 -1.44 -15.82
N ALA A 263 -11.57 -2.47 -15.93
CA ALA A 263 -11.37 -3.58 -16.85
C ALA A 263 -12.66 -3.86 -17.58
N ALA A 264 -12.57 -4.39 -18.80
CA ALA A 264 -13.73 -4.67 -19.64
C ALA A 264 -13.56 -5.97 -20.43
N ASP A 265 -14.65 -6.71 -20.49
CA ASP A 265 -14.70 -7.95 -21.27
C ASP A 265 -16.15 -8.27 -21.68
N PRO A 266 -16.40 -8.77 -22.92
CA PRO A 266 -17.74 -9.16 -23.35
C PRO A 266 -18.27 -10.41 -22.62
N ASP A 267 -17.36 -11.23 -22.07
CA ASP A 267 -17.70 -12.49 -21.39
C ASP A 267 -17.58 -12.41 -19.89
N TYR A 268 -17.63 -11.24 -19.28
CA TYR A 268 -17.72 -11.15 -17.82
C TYR A 268 -19.07 -11.59 -17.28
N ASN A 269 -19.05 -12.46 -16.26
CA ASN A 269 -20.09 -12.52 -15.25
C ASN A 269 -19.95 -11.30 -14.35
N HIS A 270 -21.06 -10.77 -13.88
CA HIS A 270 -21.12 -9.74 -12.87
C HIS A 270 -22.05 -10.17 -11.74
N ASP A 271 -21.50 -10.47 -10.58
CA ASP A 271 -22.24 -10.77 -9.37
C ASP A 271 -22.12 -9.59 -8.39
N ILE A 272 -23.15 -9.39 -7.59
CA ILE A 272 -23.16 -8.39 -6.50
C ILE A 272 -23.56 -9.08 -5.20
N LEU A 273 -22.75 -8.88 -4.16
CA LEU A 273 -23.05 -9.30 -2.80
C LEU A 273 -23.15 -8.05 -1.92
N LYS A 274 -24.30 -7.84 -1.32
CA LYS A 274 -24.51 -6.74 -0.35
C LYS A 274 -24.05 -7.16 1.03
N THR A 275 -23.13 -6.39 1.61
CA THR A 275 -22.69 -6.62 2.99
C THR A 275 -23.70 -6.08 4.00
N ALA A 276 -23.64 -6.56 5.23
CA ALA A 276 -24.48 -6.06 6.33
C ALA A 276 -24.28 -4.54 6.58
N ASN A 277 -23.10 -4.02 6.28
CA ASN A 277 -22.75 -2.61 6.45
C ASN A 277 -23.13 -1.72 5.24
N GLY A 278 -23.89 -2.28 4.28
CA GLY A 278 -24.39 -1.53 3.12
C GLY A 278 -23.32 -1.24 2.06
N ILE A 279 -22.27 -2.06 1.98
CA ILE A 279 -21.27 -2.01 0.92
C ILE A 279 -21.66 -3.03 -0.14
N ASP A 280 -21.71 -2.63 -1.40
CA ASP A 280 -21.91 -3.52 -2.54
C ASP A 280 -20.57 -4.07 -3.01
N LEU A 281 -20.36 -5.38 -2.88
CA LEU A 281 -19.21 -6.09 -3.38
C LEU A 281 -19.50 -6.61 -4.78
N HIS A 282 -18.80 -6.09 -5.77
CA HIS A 282 -18.95 -6.50 -7.16
C HIS A 282 -17.88 -7.52 -7.53
N PHE A 283 -18.25 -8.57 -8.26
CA PHE A 283 -17.33 -9.62 -8.72
C PHE A 283 -17.46 -9.77 -10.23
N PHE A 284 -16.33 -9.54 -10.93
CA PHE A 284 -16.26 -9.68 -12.39
C PHE A 284 -15.28 -10.79 -12.75
N TYR A 285 -15.78 -11.83 -13.42
CA TYR A 285 -14.97 -12.97 -13.82
C TYR A 285 -15.52 -13.59 -15.10
N LYS A 286 -14.66 -14.28 -15.85
CA LYS A 286 -15.01 -14.86 -17.15
C LYS A 286 -16.11 -15.94 -17.03
N LYS A 287 -17.09 -15.90 -17.92
CA LYS A 287 -18.17 -16.91 -18.03
C LYS A 287 -17.66 -18.30 -18.39
N ASN A 288 -16.59 -18.36 -19.18
CA ASN A 288 -16.03 -19.60 -19.76
C ASN A 288 -14.87 -20.19 -18.94
N LEU A 289 -14.80 -19.90 -17.65
CA LEU A 289 -13.88 -20.60 -16.75
C LEU A 289 -14.31 -22.06 -16.54
N ASP A 290 -13.33 -22.94 -16.30
CA ASP A 290 -13.61 -24.30 -15.82
C ASP A 290 -14.49 -24.26 -14.58
N GLU A 291 -15.37 -25.26 -14.39
CA GLU A 291 -16.33 -25.34 -13.28
C GLU A 291 -15.67 -25.17 -11.91
N LYS A 292 -14.49 -25.77 -11.68
CA LYS A 292 -13.71 -25.62 -10.45
C LYS A 292 -13.35 -24.17 -10.12
N TYR A 293 -13.02 -23.35 -11.15
CA TYR A 293 -12.69 -21.94 -10.95
C TYR A 293 -13.94 -21.08 -10.75
N LEU A 294 -15.02 -21.39 -11.49
CA LEU A 294 -16.33 -20.76 -11.26
C LEU A 294 -16.80 -20.97 -9.81
N LYS A 295 -16.69 -22.23 -9.31
CA LYS A 295 -16.99 -22.55 -7.91
C LYS A 295 -16.11 -21.71 -6.96
N ASN A 296 -14.80 -21.62 -7.21
CA ASN A 296 -13.91 -20.85 -6.35
C ASN A 296 -14.29 -19.35 -6.29
N TRP A 297 -14.72 -18.76 -7.41
CA TRP A 297 -15.22 -17.38 -7.45
C TRP A 297 -16.51 -17.22 -6.63
N LYS A 298 -17.42 -18.19 -6.66
CA LYS A 298 -18.64 -18.16 -5.84
C LYS A 298 -18.32 -18.32 -4.35
N ASP A 299 -17.44 -19.25 -4.00
CA ASP A 299 -17.01 -19.48 -2.62
C ASP A 299 -16.23 -18.27 -2.04
N LEU A 300 -15.55 -17.50 -2.91
CA LEU A 300 -14.82 -16.29 -2.53
C LEU A 300 -15.75 -15.17 -2.04
N GLN A 301 -16.93 -15.01 -2.63
CA GLN A 301 -17.80 -13.86 -2.39
C GLN A 301 -18.13 -13.65 -0.89
N PRO A 302 -18.66 -14.64 -0.14
CA PRO A 302 -18.92 -14.48 1.29
C PRO A 302 -17.64 -14.27 2.10
N LYS A 303 -16.51 -14.84 1.67
CA LYS A 303 -15.21 -14.63 2.33
C LYS A 303 -14.68 -13.22 2.12
N THR A 304 -14.95 -12.62 0.97
CA THR A 304 -14.63 -11.20 0.70
C THR A 304 -15.40 -10.26 1.63
N ALA A 305 -16.67 -10.55 1.93
CA ALA A 305 -17.43 -9.80 2.91
C ALA A 305 -16.84 -9.93 4.34
N GLN A 306 -16.36 -11.12 4.71
CA GLN A 306 -15.65 -11.33 5.99
C GLN A 306 -14.32 -10.55 6.04
N LEU A 307 -13.56 -10.48 4.93
CA LEU A 307 -12.35 -9.66 4.83
C LEU A 307 -12.65 -8.17 5.02
N MET A 308 -13.69 -7.65 4.34
CA MET A 308 -14.11 -6.25 4.45
C MET A 308 -14.46 -5.88 5.90
N SER A 309 -15.21 -6.73 6.61
CA SER A 309 -15.52 -6.53 8.03
C SER A 309 -14.26 -6.59 8.89
N PHE A 310 -13.40 -7.59 8.66
CA PHE A 310 -12.19 -7.78 9.43
C PHE A 310 -11.25 -6.57 9.33
N PHE A 311 -10.98 -6.08 8.13
CA PHE A 311 -10.10 -4.93 7.94
C PHE A 311 -10.71 -3.64 8.49
N SER A 312 -12.03 -3.45 8.32
CA SER A 312 -12.74 -2.30 8.88
C SER A 312 -12.66 -2.26 10.41
N GLU A 313 -12.76 -3.41 11.08
CA GLU A 313 -12.66 -3.52 12.54
C GLU A 313 -11.22 -3.39 13.05
N SER A 314 -10.25 -3.94 12.29
CA SER A 314 -8.85 -4.02 12.73
C SER A 314 -8.08 -2.73 12.52
N VAL A 315 -8.36 -1.99 11.45
CA VAL A 315 -7.62 -0.79 11.05
C VAL A 315 -8.50 0.46 11.12
N GLY A 316 -9.64 0.46 10.40
CA GLY A 316 -10.56 1.59 10.35
C GLY A 316 -11.67 1.35 9.33
N GLN A 317 -12.78 2.04 9.51
CA GLN A 317 -13.98 1.83 8.71
C GLN A 317 -13.72 2.12 7.21
N TYR A 318 -14.12 1.19 6.32
CA TYR A 318 -14.11 1.41 4.88
C TYR A 318 -15.09 2.55 4.50
N PRO A 319 -14.63 3.61 3.83
CA PRO A 319 -15.44 4.82 3.68
C PRO A 319 -16.38 4.81 2.46
N TYR A 320 -16.18 3.90 1.51
CA TYR A 320 -16.97 3.87 0.28
C TYR A 320 -18.12 2.86 0.35
N LYS A 321 -19.07 2.95 -0.60
CA LYS A 321 -20.27 2.10 -0.65
C LYS A 321 -20.16 0.93 -1.64
N GLN A 322 -19.05 0.79 -2.33
CA GLN A 322 -18.79 -0.33 -3.23
C GLN A 322 -17.32 -0.75 -3.19
N TYR A 323 -17.03 -1.99 -3.56
CA TYR A 323 -15.70 -2.52 -3.84
C TYR A 323 -15.80 -3.57 -4.95
N SER A 324 -14.89 -3.54 -5.93
CA SER A 324 -14.91 -4.45 -7.08
C SER A 324 -13.72 -5.41 -7.07
N VAL A 325 -13.99 -6.71 -7.13
CA VAL A 325 -12.99 -7.77 -7.33
C VAL A 325 -13.09 -8.23 -8.78
N ILE A 326 -12.06 -7.97 -9.58
CA ILE A 326 -12.12 -8.09 -11.04
C ILE A 326 -11.05 -9.06 -11.52
N GLN A 327 -11.44 -10.04 -12.35
CA GLN A 327 -10.48 -10.90 -13.03
C GLN A 327 -9.68 -10.06 -14.04
N GLY A 328 -8.36 -10.03 -13.86
CA GLY A 328 -7.39 -9.39 -14.75
C GLY A 328 -6.25 -10.35 -15.10
N GLY A 329 -5.12 -9.85 -15.56
CA GLY A 329 -4.11 -10.69 -16.21
C GLY A 329 -2.70 -10.71 -15.63
N ASP A 330 -2.40 -10.08 -14.50
CA ASP A 330 -1.01 -9.95 -13.99
C ASP A 330 -0.83 -10.34 -12.52
N GLY A 331 -1.49 -11.39 -12.05
CA GLY A 331 -1.34 -11.82 -10.65
C GLY A 331 -2.35 -11.18 -9.74
N GLY A 332 -1.97 -10.17 -8.99
CA GLY A 332 -2.82 -9.30 -8.20
C GLY A 332 -2.32 -7.87 -8.32
N MET A 333 -3.21 -6.91 -8.13
CA MET A 333 -2.93 -5.48 -8.07
C MET A 333 -4.09 -4.72 -7.47
N GLU A 334 -3.76 -3.88 -6.54
CA GLU A 334 -4.65 -2.98 -5.84
C GLU A 334 -4.98 -1.73 -6.65
N TYR A 335 -6.21 -1.22 -6.47
CA TYR A 335 -6.67 0.07 -6.99
C TYR A 335 -7.73 0.68 -6.08
N ALA A 336 -7.99 1.96 -6.28
CA ALA A 336 -9.04 2.66 -5.54
C ALA A 336 -10.39 1.95 -5.73
N MET A 337 -11.04 1.54 -4.64
CA MET A 337 -12.33 0.87 -4.60
C MET A 337 -12.41 -0.44 -5.41
N SER A 338 -11.27 -1.02 -5.79
CA SER A 338 -11.23 -2.20 -6.66
C SER A 338 -9.89 -2.91 -6.66
N THR A 339 -9.86 -4.15 -7.17
CA THR A 339 -8.64 -4.92 -7.41
C THR A 339 -8.72 -5.71 -8.71
N LEU A 340 -7.56 -5.86 -9.38
CA LEU A 340 -7.37 -6.79 -10.49
C LEU A 340 -6.63 -8.03 -10.00
N ILE A 341 -7.21 -9.23 -10.19
CA ILE A 341 -6.59 -10.50 -9.80
C ILE A 341 -6.70 -11.53 -10.92
N THR A 342 -5.75 -12.46 -11.01
CA THR A 342 -5.90 -13.62 -11.90
C THR A 342 -6.93 -14.60 -11.32
N GLY A 343 -7.80 -15.13 -12.18
CA GLY A 343 -8.97 -15.91 -11.75
C GLY A 343 -8.81 -17.43 -11.78
N LYS A 344 -7.84 -17.95 -12.54
CA LYS A 344 -7.60 -19.41 -12.68
C LYS A 344 -6.71 -19.92 -11.53
N ARG A 345 -7.21 -19.81 -10.28
CA ARG A 345 -6.49 -20.17 -9.05
C ARG A 345 -7.23 -21.22 -8.23
N SER A 346 -6.48 -22.00 -7.44
CA SER A 346 -7.12 -22.76 -6.34
C SER A 346 -7.78 -21.80 -5.35
N PHE A 347 -8.79 -22.26 -4.59
CA PHE A 347 -9.51 -21.40 -3.66
C PHE A 347 -8.59 -20.68 -2.66
N ASN A 348 -7.65 -21.38 -2.02
CA ASN A 348 -6.72 -20.77 -1.08
C ASN A 348 -5.82 -19.70 -1.73
N SER A 349 -5.40 -19.92 -3.00
CA SER A 349 -4.63 -18.93 -3.75
C SER A 349 -5.48 -17.73 -4.16
N LEU A 350 -6.74 -17.94 -4.55
CA LEU A 350 -7.68 -16.89 -4.92
C LEU A 350 -8.03 -16.04 -3.69
N PHE A 351 -8.36 -16.69 -2.57
CA PHE A 351 -8.61 -16.01 -1.31
C PHE A 351 -7.37 -15.22 -0.83
N GLY A 352 -6.19 -15.84 -0.88
CA GLY A 352 -4.94 -15.20 -0.43
C GLY A 352 -4.61 -13.94 -1.21
N VAL A 353 -4.72 -13.96 -2.55
CA VAL A 353 -4.51 -12.76 -3.37
C VAL A 353 -5.60 -11.72 -3.12
N THR A 354 -6.87 -12.11 -3.03
CA THR A 354 -7.97 -11.19 -2.72
C THR A 354 -7.80 -10.52 -1.35
N SER A 355 -7.36 -11.29 -0.34
CA SER A 355 -7.08 -10.77 1.00
C SER A 355 -5.96 -9.74 0.99
N HIS A 356 -4.89 -10.00 0.23
CA HIS A 356 -3.76 -9.09 0.09
C HIS A 356 -4.17 -7.81 -0.64
N GLU A 357 -4.73 -7.92 -1.83
CA GLU A 357 -5.11 -6.76 -2.65
C GLU A 357 -6.22 -5.91 -2.00
N MET A 358 -7.15 -6.55 -1.25
CA MET A 358 -8.16 -5.80 -0.50
C MET A 358 -7.55 -5.06 0.70
N ALA A 359 -6.54 -5.62 1.38
CA ALA A 359 -5.88 -4.97 2.50
C ALA A 359 -5.13 -3.71 2.09
N HIS A 360 -4.64 -3.64 0.84
CA HIS A 360 -4.08 -2.42 0.26
C HIS A 360 -5.07 -1.24 0.26
N THR A 361 -6.37 -1.49 0.34
CA THR A 361 -7.36 -0.40 0.52
C THR A 361 -7.04 0.46 1.74
N TRP A 362 -6.48 -0.11 2.79
CA TRP A 362 -6.05 0.61 3.98
C TRP A 362 -4.60 1.08 3.90
N PHE A 363 -3.69 0.19 3.48
CA PHE A 363 -2.24 0.45 3.44
C PHE A 363 -1.79 0.64 2.01
N GLN A 364 -2.04 1.83 1.49
CA GLN A 364 -1.68 2.47 0.26
C GLN A 364 -2.83 3.30 -0.33
N PHE A 365 -4.12 2.85 -0.32
CA PHE A 365 -5.16 3.73 -0.86
C PHE A 365 -5.69 4.73 0.18
N LEU A 366 -6.12 4.32 1.35
CA LEU A 366 -6.60 5.26 2.37
C LEU A 366 -5.46 5.95 3.12
N LEU A 367 -4.36 5.22 3.35
CA LEU A 367 -3.10 5.72 3.91
C LEU A 367 -2.06 5.80 2.79
N ALA A 368 -2.20 6.78 1.90
CA ALA A 368 -1.51 6.86 0.61
C ALA A 368 -0.02 7.22 0.73
N SER A 369 0.76 6.37 1.40
CA SER A 369 2.21 6.52 1.47
C SER A 369 2.84 6.46 0.06
N ASN A 370 4.01 7.08 -0.11
CA ASN A 370 4.73 7.03 -1.37
C ASN A 370 5.34 5.64 -1.59
N GLU A 371 4.68 4.82 -2.40
CA GLU A 371 5.04 3.44 -2.69
C GLU A 371 6.41 3.29 -3.35
N SER A 372 6.81 4.28 -4.17
CA SER A 372 8.13 4.25 -4.81
C SER A 372 9.27 4.44 -3.81
N LYS A 373 9.05 5.22 -2.75
CA LYS A 373 10.03 5.49 -1.69
C LYS A 373 9.93 4.52 -0.52
N HIS A 374 8.71 4.09 -0.21
CA HIS A 374 8.41 3.29 0.97
C HIS A 374 7.58 2.03 0.63
N PRO A 375 8.02 1.18 -0.33
CA PRO A 375 7.26 0.00 -0.72
C PRO A 375 7.03 -0.98 0.45
N TRP A 376 7.83 -0.91 1.50
CA TRP A 376 7.70 -1.71 2.70
C TRP A 376 6.49 -1.30 3.59
N MET A 377 6.04 -0.03 3.51
CA MET A 377 4.82 0.42 4.20
C MET A 377 3.56 -0.04 3.47
N ASP A 378 3.60 -0.04 2.17
CA ASP A 378 2.55 -0.52 1.29
C ASP A 378 2.43 -2.05 1.37
N GLU A 379 3.35 -2.78 0.78
CA GLU A 379 3.34 -4.25 0.66
C GLU A 379 3.53 -4.96 2.00
N GLY A 380 4.31 -4.36 2.89
CA GLY A 380 4.63 -4.95 4.18
C GLY A 380 3.48 -4.92 5.16
N PHE A 381 2.82 -3.77 5.33
CA PHE A 381 1.68 -3.64 6.26
C PHE A 381 0.48 -4.42 5.74
N THR A 382 0.28 -4.39 4.41
CA THR A 382 -0.69 -5.23 3.73
C THR A 382 -0.45 -6.72 3.96
N SER A 383 0.81 -7.19 3.81
CA SER A 383 1.17 -8.57 4.10
C SER A 383 0.95 -8.94 5.57
N TYR A 384 1.27 -8.02 6.50
CA TYR A 384 1.03 -8.24 7.92
C TYR A 384 -0.46 -8.46 8.22
N ILE A 385 -1.33 -7.54 7.84
CA ILE A 385 -2.74 -7.63 8.19
C ILE A 385 -3.47 -8.74 7.43
N SER A 386 -3.11 -8.99 6.16
CA SER A 386 -3.71 -10.06 5.36
C SER A 386 -3.32 -11.47 5.84
N ASN A 387 -2.11 -11.64 6.40
CA ASN A 387 -1.71 -12.89 7.04
C ASN A 387 -2.57 -13.19 8.29
N ILE A 388 -2.84 -12.18 9.11
CA ILE A 388 -3.71 -12.31 10.29
C ILE A 388 -5.15 -12.61 9.84
N ALA A 389 -5.68 -11.88 8.85
CA ALA A 389 -7.00 -12.10 8.27
C ALA A 389 -7.15 -13.54 7.74
N SER A 390 -6.15 -14.00 6.98
CA SER A 390 -6.14 -15.35 6.41
C SER A 390 -6.08 -16.43 7.48
N ASN A 391 -5.32 -16.21 8.55
CA ASN A 391 -5.25 -17.14 9.68
C ASN A 391 -6.61 -17.26 10.37
N LYS A 392 -7.28 -16.12 10.63
CA LYS A 392 -8.56 -16.04 11.32
C LYS A 392 -9.73 -16.56 10.47
N ILE A 393 -9.86 -16.09 9.21
CA ILE A 393 -11.03 -16.36 8.37
C ILE A 393 -11.04 -17.79 7.80
N LEU A 394 -9.85 -18.36 7.55
CA LEU A 394 -9.69 -19.74 7.09
C LEU A 394 -9.40 -20.74 8.22
N ASP A 395 -9.46 -20.29 9.48
CA ASP A 395 -9.25 -21.12 10.69
C ASP A 395 -7.98 -21.98 10.63
N LYS A 396 -6.84 -21.33 10.25
CA LYS A 396 -5.57 -22.06 10.05
C LYS A 396 -4.86 -22.44 11.36
N GLN A 397 -5.25 -21.85 12.49
CA GLN A 397 -4.69 -22.13 13.82
C GLN A 397 -3.16 -21.96 13.92
N LEU A 398 -2.57 -21.03 13.13
CA LEU A 398 -1.14 -20.77 13.18
C LEU A 398 -0.81 -19.90 14.40
N GLU A 399 0.13 -20.33 15.23
CA GLU A 399 0.66 -19.52 16.34
C GLU A 399 1.33 -18.23 15.83
N ASN A 400 2.14 -18.35 14.78
CA ASN A 400 2.75 -17.21 14.09
C ASN A 400 2.26 -17.14 12.63
N PRO A 401 1.28 -16.29 12.30
CA PRO A 401 0.79 -16.13 10.93
C PRO A 401 1.84 -15.52 9.98
N HIS A 402 2.91 -14.94 10.52
CA HIS A 402 3.99 -14.29 9.76
C HIS A 402 5.18 -15.22 9.46
N LEU A 403 5.15 -16.50 9.85
CA LEU A 403 6.26 -17.44 9.72
C LEU A 403 6.83 -17.49 8.28
N GLY A 404 5.97 -17.33 7.26
CA GLY A 404 6.42 -17.26 5.87
C GLY A 404 7.33 -16.06 5.59
N SER A 405 7.10 -14.92 6.24
CA SER A 405 7.93 -13.71 6.13
C SER A 405 9.29 -13.92 6.81
N TYR A 406 9.30 -14.52 8.00
CA TYR A 406 10.55 -14.87 8.71
C TYR A 406 11.44 -15.82 7.89
N ASN A 407 10.85 -16.87 7.32
CA ASN A 407 11.61 -17.83 6.51
C ASN A 407 12.23 -17.18 5.26
N ARG A 408 11.54 -16.24 4.61
CA ARG A 408 12.10 -15.52 3.46
C ARG A 408 13.20 -14.55 3.88
N TYR A 409 13.04 -13.87 5.01
CA TYR A 409 14.05 -13.00 5.58
C TYR A 409 15.32 -13.77 5.92
N PHE A 410 15.24 -14.87 6.68
CA PHE A 410 16.41 -15.69 7.03
C PHE A 410 17.10 -16.25 5.79
N LYS A 411 16.33 -16.68 4.79
CA LYS A 411 16.87 -17.11 3.50
C LYS A 411 17.64 -16.00 2.78
N MET A 412 17.11 -14.78 2.78
CA MET A 412 17.77 -13.62 2.16
C MET A 412 19.11 -13.33 2.87
N ILE A 413 19.12 -13.29 4.21
CA ILE A 413 20.33 -13.10 5.02
C ILE A 413 21.37 -14.19 4.72
N SER A 414 20.96 -15.47 4.64
CA SER A 414 21.87 -16.58 4.34
C SER A 414 22.56 -16.45 2.97
N TYR A 415 21.94 -15.74 2.02
CA TYR A 415 22.51 -15.45 0.69
C TYR A 415 23.21 -14.08 0.61
N ARG A 416 23.23 -13.28 1.67
CA ARG A 416 23.80 -11.92 1.72
C ARG A 416 23.23 -11.03 0.59
N LYS A 417 21.89 -11.02 0.47
CA LYS A 417 21.15 -10.27 -0.54
C LYS A 417 20.25 -9.18 0.07
N GLU A 418 20.50 -8.84 1.31
CA GLU A 418 19.78 -7.81 2.04
C GLU A 418 20.10 -6.41 1.50
N GLU A 419 19.08 -5.62 1.36
CA GLU A 419 19.16 -4.18 1.06
C GLU A 419 18.23 -3.43 2.03
N SER A 420 18.55 -2.17 2.34
CA SER A 420 17.75 -1.38 3.29
C SER A 420 16.33 -1.15 2.76
N LEU A 421 15.34 -1.06 3.65
CA LEU A 421 13.94 -0.81 3.29
C LEU A 421 13.74 0.58 2.69
N THR A 422 14.63 1.54 2.97
CA THR A 422 14.61 2.88 2.39
C THR A 422 15.16 2.95 0.97
N THR A 423 15.59 1.82 0.41
CA THR A 423 15.95 1.74 -1.01
C THR A 423 14.71 2.01 -1.87
N HIS A 424 14.82 2.98 -2.79
CA HIS A 424 13.74 3.28 -3.73
C HIS A 424 13.34 2.01 -4.52
N ALA A 425 12.06 1.78 -4.73
CA ALA A 425 11.51 0.55 -5.32
C ALA A 425 12.19 0.12 -6.63
N ASP A 426 12.54 1.07 -7.51
CA ASP A 426 13.21 0.80 -8.79
C ASP A 426 14.74 0.67 -8.69
N ARG A 427 15.34 0.89 -7.50
CA ARG A 427 16.80 0.93 -7.30
C ARG A 427 17.38 -0.34 -6.69
N TYR A 428 16.56 -1.27 -6.25
CA TYR A 428 17.03 -2.57 -5.78
C TYR A 428 17.86 -3.28 -6.85
N HIS A 429 18.98 -3.86 -6.44
CA HIS A 429 19.88 -4.60 -7.34
C HIS A 429 19.24 -5.89 -7.86
N LEU A 430 18.37 -6.51 -7.05
CA LEU A 430 17.66 -7.73 -7.39
C LEU A 430 16.15 -7.58 -7.17
N ASN A 431 15.34 -8.20 -8.03
CA ASN A 431 13.90 -8.30 -7.82
C ASN A 431 13.58 -9.14 -6.56
N SER A 432 14.39 -10.15 -6.27
CA SER A 432 14.24 -10.97 -5.05
C SER A 432 14.54 -10.17 -3.77
N SER A 433 15.51 -9.27 -3.79
CA SER A 433 15.78 -8.35 -2.66
C SER A 433 14.61 -7.39 -2.45
N TYR A 434 14.11 -6.76 -3.52
CA TYR A 434 12.91 -5.93 -3.45
C TYR A 434 11.72 -6.69 -2.83
N SER A 435 11.42 -7.87 -3.36
CA SER A 435 10.26 -8.66 -2.90
C SER A 435 10.38 -9.04 -1.42
N THR A 436 11.57 -9.45 -0.95
CA THR A 436 11.76 -9.81 0.45
C THR A 436 11.74 -8.57 1.36
N ALA A 437 12.38 -7.48 0.95
CA ALA A 437 12.41 -6.23 1.70
C ALA A 437 11.00 -5.64 1.84
N SER A 438 10.28 -5.45 0.73
CA SER A 438 8.97 -4.81 0.74
C SER A 438 7.91 -5.65 1.46
N TYR A 439 7.72 -6.90 1.06
CA TYR A 439 6.68 -7.78 1.60
C TYR A 439 7.04 -8.39 2.96
N SER A 440 8.19 -9.06 3.05
CA SER A 440 8.52 -9.86 4.23
C SER A 440 9.08 -9.02 5.35
N MET A 441 10.13 -8.22 5.10
CA MET A 441 10.70 -7.36 6.12
C MET A 441 9.76 -6.22 6.53
N GLY A 442 8.96 -5.67 5.59
CA GLY A 442 7.91 -4.71 5.90
C GLY A 442 6.81 -5.31 6.81
N SER A 443 6.38 -6.56 6.56
CA SER A 443 5.49 -7.30 7.46
C SER A 443 6.13 -7.54 8.83
N MET A 444 7.41 -7.91 8.85
CA MET A 444 8.17 -8.14 10.07
C MET A 444 8.40 -6.85 10.87
N PHE A 445 8.42 -5.68 10.24
CA PHE A 445 8.47 -4.41 10.96
C PHE A 445 7.33 -4.32 11.99
N LEU A 446 6.11 -4.66 11.61
CA LEU A 446 4.98 -4.64 12.55
C LEU A 446 5.02 -5.81 13.53
N SER A 447 5.42 -7.01 13.12
CA SER A 447 5.51 -8.16 14.03
C SER A 447 6.65 -8.02 15.06
N GLN A 448 7.76 -7.37 14.72
CA GLN A 448 8.79 -7.02 15.69
C GLN A 448 8.32 -5.89 16.63
N LEU A 449 7.48 -4.96 16.16
CA LEU A 449 6.83 -4.00 17.06
C LEU A 449 5.92 -4.71 18.08
N GLU A 450 5.18 -5.78 17.69
CA GLU A 450 4.43 -6.58 18.69
C GLU A 450 5.34 -7.13 19.78
N TYR A 451 6.54 -7.57 19.43
CA TYR A 451 7.53 -8.02 20.40
C TYR A 451 8.02 -6.89 21.30
N ILE A 452 8.26 -5.67 20.74
CA ILE A 452 8.87 -4.52 21.44
C ILE A 452 7.85 -3.80 22.34
N ILE A 453 6.64 -3.50 21.83
CA ILE A 453 5.65 -2.67 22.52
C ILE A 453 4.39 -3.45 22.97
N GLY A 454 4.26 -4.71 22.58
CA GLY A 454 3.09 -5.55 22.84
C GLY A 454 2.03 -5.45 21.75
N LYS A 455 1.38 -6.58 21.45
CA LYS A 455 0.37 -6.72 20.38
C LYS A 455 -0.77 -5.71 20.49
N GLU A 456 -1.33 -5.52 21.70
CA GLU A 456 -2.43 -4.58 21.94
C GLU A 456 -2.06 -3.13 21.57
N ASN A 457 -0.81 -2.72 21.85
CA ASN A 457 -0.33 -1.41 21.45
C ASN A 457 -0.14 -1.27 19.94
N VAL A 458 0.27 -2.34 19.23
CA VAL A 458 0.33 -2.32 17.77
C VAL A 458 -1.07 -2.18 17.18
N GLU A 459 -2.06 -2.93 17.66
CA GLU A 459 -3.46 -2.81 17.22
C GLU A 459 -4.03 -1.40 17.47
N LYS A 460 -3.82 -0.83 18.64
CA LYS A 460 -4.18 0.57 18.94
C LYS A 460 -3.44 1.57 18.06
N GLY A 461 -2.15 1.32 17.81
CA GLY A 461 -1.29 2.16 17.00
C GLY A 461 -1.72 2.20 15.54
N LEU A 462 -2.12 1.06 14.95
CA LEU A 462 -2.66 0.99 13.58
C LEU A 462 -3.97 1.77 13.46
N LYS A 463 -4.89 1.62 14.42
CA LYS A 463 -6.13 2.40 14.45
C LYS A 463 -5.87 3.90 14.59
N LYS A 464 -4.92 4.28 15.45
CA LYS A 464 -4.52 5.68 15.59
C LYS A 464 -3.90 6.21 14.30
N TYR A 465 -3.02 5.45 13.66
CA TYR A 465 -2.39 5.80 12.39
C TYR A 465 -3.44 6.03 11.30
N PHE A 466 -4.44 5.15 11.20
CA PHE A 466 -5.56 5.32 10.27
C PHE A 466 -6.38 6.59 10.59
N ASN A 467 -6.75 6.80 11.84
CA ASN A 467 -7.56 7.96 12.23
C ASN A 467 -6.86 9.30 11.99
N ASP A 468 -5.54 9.36 12.19
CA ASP A 468 -4.76 10.59 12.03
C ASP A 468 -4.41 10.88 10.55
N PHE A 469 -4.25 9.84 9.72
CA PHE A 469 -3.63 9.95 8.39
C PHE A 469 -4.44 9.38 7.23
N SER A 470 -5.66 8.87 7.43
CA SER A 470 -6.52 8.48 6.31
C SER A 470 -6.77 9.66 5.37
N PHE A 471 -6.77 9.39 4.06
CA PHE A 471 -6.86 10.39 2.98
C PHE A 471 -5.69 11.38 2.92
N LYS A 472 -4.53 10.99 3.42
CA LYS A 472 -3.28 11.75 3.38
C LYS A 472 -2.14 10.91 2.83
N HIS A 473 -0.95 11.54 2.71
CA HIS A 473 0.29 10.89 2.33
C HIS A 473 1.24 10.72 3.54
N PRO A 474 1.01 9.71 4.39
CA PRO A 474 1.83 9.53 5.58
C PRO A 474 3.23 9.01 5.25
N THR A 475 4.16 9.31 6.16
CA THR A 475 5.58 8.95 6.09
C THR A 475 5.95 7.87 7.11
N PRO A 476 7.15 7.27 7.04
CA PRO A 476 7.66 6.38 8.08
C PRO A 476 7.64 6.97 9.50
N ASN A 477 7.82 8.29 9.63
CA ASN A 477 7.74 8.94 10.93
C ASN A 477 6.33 8.97 11.50
N ASP A 478 5.29 8.97 10.66
CA ASP A 478 3.91 9.05 11.11
C ASP A 478 3.44 7.74 11.75
N ILE A 479 3.75 6.59 11.16
CA ILE A 479 3.49 5.29 11.78
C ILE A 479 4.30 5.13 13.08
N LYS A 480 5.60 5.48 13.07
CA LYS A 480 6.43 5.46 14.28
C LYS A 480 5.80 6.28 15.40
N ARG A 481 5.44 7.55 15.13
CA ARG A 481 4.82 8.43 16.12
C ARG A 481 3.47 7.92 16.62
N SER A 482 2.69 7.29 15.76
CA SER A 482 1.43 6.66 16.18
C SER A 482 1.67 5.53 17.18
N MET A 483 2.69 4.70 16.96
CA MET A 483 3.11 3.64 17.89
C MET A 483 3.70 4.19 19.18
N GLU A 484 4.53 5.23 19.13
CA GLU A 484 5.08 5.91 20.31
C GLU A 484 3.99 6.51 21.19
N LYS A 485 2.98 7.16 20.60
CA LYS A 485 1.88 7.80 21.34
C LYS A 485 1.02 6.80 22.12
N VAL A 486 0.83 5.58 21.59
CA VAL A 486 0.00 4.57 22.28
C VAL A 486 0.78 3.73 23.27
N SER A 487 2.09 3.55 23.06
CA SER A 487 2.94 2.71 23.92
C SER A 487 3.69 3.49 24.99
N GLY A 488 3.94 4.78 24.77
CA GLY A 488 4.82 5.59 25.61
C GLY A 488 6.32 5.24 25.46
N ILE A 489 6.68 4.47 24.43
CA ILE A 489 8.04 3.98 24.16
C ILE A 489 8.66 4.72 23.00
N HIS A 490 9.91 5.15 23.11
CA HIS A 490 10.65 5.79 22.02
C HIS A 490 11.12 4.75 20.98
N LEU A 491 10.84 4.98 19.72
CA LEU A 491 11.07 4.04 18.61
C LEU A 491 11.97 4.57 17.50
N ASP A 492 12.62 5.74 17.66
CA ASP A 492 13.56 6.27 16.64
C ASP A 492 14.66 5.28 16.29
N TRP A 493 15.25 4.63 17.32
CA TRP A 493 16.27 3.61 17.15
C TRP A 493 15.77 2.44 16.30
N TYR A 494 14.52 2.01 16.52
CA TYR A 494 13.93 0.88 15.81
C TYR A 494 13.65 1.23 14.35
N LEU A 495 13.04 2.40 14.09
CA LEU A 495 12.82 2.86 12.72
C LEU A 495 14.14 2.94 11.94
N ASN A 496 15.17 3.54 12.53
CA ASN A 496 16.48 3.69 11.88
C ASN A 496 17.14 2.33 11.62
N GLU A 497 17.23 1.47 12.62
CA GLU A 497 17.89 0.16 12.49
C GLU A 497 17.18 -0.74 11.50
N TRP A 498 15.84 -0.83 11.57
CA TRP A 498 15.09 -1.73 10.71
C TRP A 498 14.97 -1.24 9.27
N THR A 499 14.87 0.07 9.03
CA THR A 499 14.58 0.60 7.69
C THR A 499 15.78 1.14 6.93
N GLN A 500 16.79 1.68 7.63
CA GLN A 500 17.92 2.36 6.99
C GLN A 500 19.20 1.51 6.96
N THR A 501 19.22 0.40 7.67
CA THR A 501 20.40 -0.48 7.76
C THR A 501 20.07 -1.91 7.30
N THR A 502 21.11 -2.72 7.14
CA THR A 502 21.01 -4.18 6.96
C THR A 502 21.47 -4.92 8.22
N HIS A 503 21.39 -4.26 9.36
CA HIS A 503 21.78 -4.84 10.64
C HIS A 503 20.83 -5.99 11.03
N THR A 504 21.38 -7.03 11.63
CA THR A 504 20.63 -8.21 12.05
C THR A 504 20.53 -8.31 13.57
N ILE A 505 19.50 -8.99 14.02
CA ILE A 505 19.30 -9.36 15.43
C ILE A 505 19.97 -10.72 15.62
N ASP A 506 20.84 -10.82 16.64
CA ASP A 506 21.55 -12.05 16.99
C ASP A 506 21.99 -11.96 18.45
N TYR A 507 21.43 -12.80 19.30
CA TYR A 507 21.68 -12.88 20.73
C TYR A 507 21.96 -14.31 21.14
N SER A 508 22.68 -14.52 22.26
CA SER A 508 22.91 -15.85 22.81
C SER A 508 22.91 -15.87 24.34
N VAL A 509 22.60 -17.00 24.89
CA VAL A 509 22.92 -17.31 26.29
C VAL A 509 24.39 -17.73 26.34
N ARG A 510 25.27 -16.76 26.63
CA ARG A 510 26.72 -17.00 26.72
C ARG A 510 27.05 -18.02 27.81
N GLY A 511 26.32 -18.01 28.92
CA GLY A 511 26.48 -18.97 30.00
C GLY A 511 25.73 -18.58 31.26
N PHE A 512 25.68 -19.51 32.21
CA PHE A 512 25.17 -19.26 33.53
C PHE A 512 25.96 -20.06 34.58
N GLY A 513 26.05 -19.56 35.80
CA GLY A 513 26.49 -20.24 36.99
C GLY A 513 25.30 -20.55 37.92
N ASN A 514 25.57 -20.92 39.18
CA ASN A 514 24.48 -21.28 40.09
C ASN A 514 23.35 -20.23 40.18
N LYS A 515 23.70 -18.94 40.23
CA LYS A 515 22.73 -17.85 40.38
C LYS A 515 23.03 -16.64 39.49
N LYS A 516 23.91 -16.79 38.50
CA LYS A 516 24.33 -15.69 37.63
C LYS A 516 24.14 -16.05 36.17
N ILE A 517 23.54 -15.16 35.39
CA ILE A 517 23.26 -15.34 33.98
C ILE A 517 24.06 -14.32 33.18
N ILE A 518 24.57 -14.74 32.04
CA ILE A 518 25.36 -13.91 31.12
C ILE A 518 24.77 -14.07 29.72
N LEU A 519 24.24 -12.98 29.19
CA LEU A 519 23.72 -12.87 27.82
C LEU A 519 24.72 -12.09 26.95
N GLN A 520 24.72 -12.40 25.67
CA GLN A 520 25.58 -11.73 24.70
C GLN A 520 24.77 -11.32 23.46
N ARG A 521 25.00 -10.11 22.96
CA ARG A 521 24.55 -9.66 21.65
C ARG A 521 25.68 -9.78 20.65
N HIS A 522 25.42 -10.45 19.51
CA HIS A 522 26.32 -10.59 18.37
C HIS A 522 25.89 -9.68 17.23
N GLY A 523 24.59 -9.56 16.99
CA GLY A 523 24.01 -8.69 15.96
C GLY A 523 24.20 -7.20 16.27
N LYS A 524 24.19 -6.41 15.21
CA LYS A 524 24.32 -4.94 15.34
C LYS A 524 23.01 -4.25 15.72
N MET A 525 21.87 -4.85 15.34
CA MET A 525 20.56 -4.34 15.71
C MET A 525 20.23 -4.72 17.17
N PRO A 526 20.07 -3.75 18.08
CA PRO A 526 19.69 -4.04 19.46
C PRO A 526 18.19 -4.31 19.57
N MET A 527 17.81 -5.17 20.53
CA MET A 527 16.41 -5.46 20.88
C MET A 527 16.22 -5.50 22.39
N PRO A 528 15.04 -5.13 22.92
CA PRO A 528 14.66 -5.53 24.28
C PRO A 528 14.55 -7.06 24.31
N ILE A 529 14.92 -7.68 25.44
CA ILE A 529 15.03 -9.14 25.53
C ILE A 529 14.07 -9.70 26.58
N ASP A 530 13.24 -10.64 26.18
CA ASP A 530 12.51 -11.50 27.10
C ASP A 530 13.37 -12.75 27.40
N VAL A 531 13.47 -13.11 28.67
CA VAL A 531 14.26 -14.24 29.13
C VAL A 531 13.42 -15.11 30.06
N ARG A 532 13.38 -16.41 29.81
CA ARG A 532 12.86 -17.41 30.75
C ARG A 532 14.01 -18.11 31.44
N VAL A 533 13.99 -18.12 32.75
CA VAL A 533 14.93 -18.85 33.59
C VAL A 533 14.20 -19.99 34.27
N THR A 534 14.67 -21.22 34.07
CA THR A 534 14.19 -22.40 34.76
C THR A 534 15.18 -22.79 35.85
N TYR A 535 14.69 -23.06 37.03
CA TYR A 535 15.50 -23.40 38.19
C TYR A 535 15.58 -24.90 38.41
N LYS A 536 16.57 -25.34 39.20
CA LYS A 536 16.74 -26.76 39.54
C LYS A 536 15.58 -27.37 40.33
N ASP A 537 14.79 -26.54 41.01
CA ASP A 537 13.55 -26.95 41.70
C ASP A 537 12.35 -27.15 40.77
N GLY A 538 12.54 -26.97 39.45
CA GLY A 538 11.52 -27.09 38.43
C GLY A 538 10.65 -25.84 38.26
N SER A 539 10.78 -24.79 39.08
CA SER A 539 10.09 -23.52 38.90
C SER A 539 10.72 -22.68 37.79
N SER A 540 9.98 -21.74 37.23
CA SER A 540 10.52 -20.80 36.23
C SER A 540 10.12 -19.37 36.56
N GLU A 541 10.91 -18.41 36.07
CA GLU A 541 10.67 -16.99 36.18
C GLU A 541 10.97 -16.31 34.85
N ASP A 542 10.11 -15.38 34.45
CA ASP A 542 10.26 -14.60 33.23
C ASP A 542 10.80 -13.21 33.57
N PHE A 543 11.76 -12.76 32.79
CA PHE A 543 12.42 -11.45 32.89
C PHE A 543 12.25 -10.67 31.59
N ASN A 544 12.16 -9.35 31.69
CA ASN A 544 12.23 -8.44 30.54
C ASN A 544 13.39 -7.46 30.76
N ILE A 545 14.24 -7.33 29.76
CA ILE A 545 15.40 -6.43 29.75
C ILE A 545 15.14 -5.36 28.70
N PRO A 546 14.67 -4.15 29.06
CA PRO A 546 14.46 -3.06 28.13
C PRO A 546 15.78 -2.53 27.57
N LEU A 547 15.73 -1.85 26.42
CA LEU A 547 16.85 -1.04 25.96
C LEU A 547 16.80 0.34 26.60
N GLN A 548 17.95 0.86 26.99
CA GLN A 548 18.06 2.20 27.58
C GLN A 548 17.44 3.29 26.70
N MET A 549 17.58 3.16 25.38
CA MET A 549 17.08 4.13 24.40
C MET A 549 15.55 4.12 24.22
N MET A 550 14.86 3.07 24.66
CA MET A 550 13.41 2.98 24.59
C MET A 550 12.70 3.93 25.57
N ARG A 551 13.38 4.33 26.66
CA ARG A 551 12.81 5.19 27.71
C ARG A 551 11.54 4.63 28.36
N GLY A 552 11.36 3.32 28.31
CA GLY A 552 10.21 2.60 28.83
C GLY A 552 10.31 1.11 28.51
N ASN A 553 9.25 0.38 28.85
CA ASN A 553 9.12 -1.05 28.57
C ASN A 553 7.67 -1.39 28.19
N LYS A 554 7.49 -2.50 27.46
CA LYS A 554 6.16 -3.01 27.14
C LYS A 554 5.40 -3.44 28.41
N PRO A 555 4.06 -3.43 28.39
CA PRO A 555 3.26 -4.08 29.42
C PRO A 555 3.65 -5.56 29.53
N THR A 556 4.05 -6.01 30.72
CA THR A 556 4.48 -7.38 30.96
C THR A 556 4.24 -7.80 32.42
N ARG A 557 4.12 -9.10 32.65
CA ARG A 557 4.12 -9.70 33.98
C ARG A 557 5.52 -10.17 34.41
N ALA A 558 6.48 -10.13 33.48
CA ALA A 558 7.86 -10.50 33.75
C ALA A 558 8.53 -9.49 34.70
N THR A 559 9.50 -9.95 35.46
CA THR A 559 10.36 -9.09 36.29
C THR A 559 11.20 -8.19 35.38
N ILE A 560 11.02 -6.86 35.48
CA ILE A 560 11.78 -5.90 34.69
C ILE A 560 13.15 -5.70 35.29
N LEU A 561 14.18 -5.97 34.50
CA LEU A 561 15.58 -5.78 34.88
C LEU A 561 16.08 -4.39 34.48
N LYS A 562 17.30 -4.04 34.90
CA LYS A 562 17.97 -2.81 34.49
C LYS A 562 18.14 -2.77 32.97
N ASP A 563 17.95 -1.60 32.38
CA ASP A 563 18.07 -1.36 30.94
C ASP A 563 19.43 -1.83 30.39
N TRP A 564 19.40 -2.45 29.20
CA TRP A 564 20.61 -2.80 28.47
C TRP A 564 21.05 -1.63 27.60
N SER A 565 22.28 -1.13 27.85
CA SER A 565 22.89 -0.12 26.98
C SER A 565 23.39 -0.79 25.69
N TRP A 566 23.02 -0.25 24.52
CA TRP A 566 23.40 -0.82 23.23
C TRP A 566 24.91 -0.89 23.00
N THR A 567 25.70 -0.04 23.65
CA THR A 567 27.18 -0.04 23.54
C THR A 567 27.81 -1.23 24.26
N HIS A 568 27.09 -1.92 25.13
CA HIS A 568 27.60 -3.07 25.85
C HIS A 568 27.17 -4.37 25.17
N PRO A 569 28.10 -5.19 24.66
CA PRO A 569 27.73 -6.44 23.99
C PRO A 569 27.33 -7.55 24.96
N VAL A 570 27.57 -7.39 26.25
CA VAL A 570 27.31 -8.40 27.28
C VAL A 570 26.42 -7.82 28.38
N TYR A 571 25.40 -8.57 28.77
CA TYR A 571 24.53 -8.28 29.90
C TYR A 571 24.65 -9.37 30.96
N LYS A 572 24.68 -8.97 32.24
CA LYS A 572 24.78 -9.88 33.37
C LYS A 572 23.75 -9.53 34.43
N PHE A 573 23.09 -10.54 34.97
CA PHE A 573 22.17 -10.37 36.09
C PHE A 573 22.19 -11.58 37.01
N ASP A 574 21.76 -11.39 38.24
CA ASP A 574 21.72 -12.42 39.26
C ASP A 574 20.25 -12.80 39.53
N VAL A 575 20.07 -14.08 39.91
CA VAL A 575 18.77 -14.67 40.28
C VAL A 575 18.84 -15.28 41.67
N THR A 576 17.69 -15.55 42.29
CA THR A 576 17.64 -15.99 43.70
C THR A 576 17.90 -17.50 43.89
N LYS A 577 17.59 -18.30 42.87
CA LYS A 577 17.66 -19.77 42.90
C LYS A 577 18.73 -20.32 41.96
N GLU A 578 19.08 -21.57 42.14
CA GLU A 578 20.03 -22.26 41.24
C GLU A 578 19.41 -22.52 39.87
N VAL A 579 20.10 -22.08 38.83
CA VAL A 579 19.67 -22.15 37.44
C VAL A 579 19.86 -23.56 36.86
N SER A 580 18.83 -24.03 36.14
CA SER A 580 18.86 -25.27 35.34
C SER A 580 18.94 -24.96 33.83
N SER A 581 18.17 -23.97 33.34
CA SER A 581 18.28 -23.55 31.95
C SER A 581 17.87 -22.08 31.80
N VAL A 582 18.34 -21.46 30.71
CA VAL A 582 18.03 -20.08 30.32
C VAL A 582 17.62 -20.09 28.86
N GLU A 583 16.53 -19.37 28.52
CA GLU A 583 15.99 -19.23 27.17
C GLU A 583 15.68 -17.76 26.86
N ILE A 584 16.34 -17.21 25.84
CA ILE A 584 16.03 -15.89 25.25
C ILE A 584 14.83 -16.08 24.32
N ASP A 585 13.93 -15.11 24.31
CA ASP A 585 12.71 -15.09 23.48
C ASP A 585 11.92 -16.42 23.52
N PRO A 586 11.33 -16.79 24.65
CA PRO A 586 10.49 -17.98 24.74
C PRO A 586 9.25 -17.91 23.83
N SER A 587 8.89 -16.72 23.33
CA SER A 587 7.81 -16.52 22.37
C SER A 587 8.17 -16.89 20.92
N LYS A 588 9.46 -16.94 20.59
CA LYS A 588 10.01 -17.15 19.23
C LYS A 588 9.53 -16.11 18.20
N LEU A 589 9.21 -14.90 18.66
CA LEU A 589 8.78 -13.80 17.80
C LEU A 589 9.93 -12.88 17.39
N MET A 590 11.03 -12.84 18.15
CA MET A 590 12.21 -12.07 17.78
C MET A 590 12.85 -12.63 16.51
N ALA A 591 13.21 -11.75 15.57
CA ALA A 591 13.83 -12.14 14.31
C ALA A 591 15.33 -12.43 14.44
N ASP A 592 15.70 -13.21 15.43
CA ASP A 592 17.07 -13.66 15.67
C ASP A 592 17.53 -14.57 14.52
N ILE A 593 18.69 -14.25 13.91
CA ILE A 593 19.20 -14.98 12.74
C ILE A 593 19.90 -16.29 13.12
N TYR A 594 20.20 -16.49 14.39
CA TYR A 594 20.82 -17.72 14.91
C TYR A 594 20.16 -18.22 16.21
N PRO A 595 18.86 -18.56 16.19
CA PRO A 595 18.09 -18.87 17.40
C PRO A 595 18.53 -20.17 18.11
N ALA A 596 19.50 -20.92 17.56
CA ALA A 596 19.97 -22.16 18.13
C ALA A 596 20.74 -22.01 19.47
N ASP A 597 21.35 -20.84 19.71
CA ASP A 597 22.09 -20.50 20.93
C ASP A 597 21.32 -19.57 21.87
N ASN A 598 20.02 -19.27 21.55
CA ASN A 598 19.10 -18.58 22.43
C ASN A 598 18.70 -19.40 23.66
N LYS A 599 18.97 -20.69 23.66
CA LYS A 599 18.72 -21.60 24.80
C LYS A 599 19.96 -22.34 25.24
N ARG A 600 20.14 -22.42 26.57
CA ARG A 600 21.21 -23.19 27.19
C ARG A 600 20.67 -23.95 28.41
N ASN A 601 20.98 -25.27 28.48
CA ASN A 601 20.64 -26.19 29.57
C ASN A 601 21.85 -26.48 30.44
#